data_ed1d231edaea4a894bb2950dd2b371bf
#
_entry.id   ed1d231edaea4a894bb2950dd2b371bf
#
_cell.length_a   1.000
_cell.length_b   1.000
_cell.length_c   1.000
_cell.angle_alpha   90.00
_cell.angle_beta   90.00
_cell.angle_gamma   90.00
#
_symmetry.space_group_name_H-M   'P 1'
#
loop_
_entity.id
_entity.type
_entity.pdbx_description
1 polymer ?
#
loop_
_entity_poly.entity_id
_entity_poly.type
_entity_poly.pdbx_seq_one_letter_code
_entity_poly.pdbx_strand_id
1 'polypeptide(L)'
;MKILIVGNNKLGCFAPFVEEQIQTLQQQGCKVVLYGIKGKGVIGYLCELPALKRVIRAERPDIVHAHYGLSGLLANLQRRVPVVTTYHGSDINLPKILRISKIAMCLSAWNIFVSQRNVEIAFGCSDNGDRISDIGKRLKQRSTLLPCGINLPKPWSEIQNQQVDQLTLNQWVQEKLSADVKHVLFAGAFDNAVKDSALAQVTINQLSSEGIQVELIELKGYNRDQVTALMYNCHALLMTSKTEGSPQVVKEAMACGCPIVSVDVGDVAERTEGVEGCYVVPTRDPKDIAQALRKVIDFEGRTNGREKIISMGLSNEDVAEKLVTIYKEVLKVL
;
A
#
# COMPACT_ATOMS: atom_id res chain seq x y z
N MET A 1 24.53 4.28 8.07
CA MET A 1 23.45 5.09 8.63
C MET A 1 22.57 4.22 9.51
N LYS A 2 22.19 4.71 10.71
CA LYS A 2 21.32 3.99 11.66
C LYS A 2 19.94 4.62 11.69
N ILE A 3 18.92 3.84 11.39
CA ILE A 3 17.54 4.31 11.23
C ILE A 3 16.69 3.68 12.34
N LEU A 4 15.87 4.49 13.03
CA LEU A 4 14.85 4.00 13.95
C LEU A 4 13.49 4.05 13.25
N ILE A 5 12.94 2.88 12.91
CA ILE A 5 11.58 2.77 12.37
C ILE A 5 10.56 2.79 13.51
N VAL A 6 9.57 3.69 13.42
CA VAL A 6 8.50 3.86 14.42
C VAL A 6 7.15 3.62 13.76
N GLY A 7 6.40 2.67 14.25
CA GLY A 7 5.09 2.32 13.70
C GLY A 7 4.20 1.55 14.65
N ASN A 8 2.97 1.30 14.23
CA ASN A 8 2.02 0.49 14.99
C ASN A 8 2.46 -0.98 15.01
N ASN A 9 2.49 -1.58 16.20
CA ASN A 9 2.83 -2.99 16.42
C ASN A 9 1.87 -3.65 17.43
N LYS A 10 0.58 -3.37 17.31
CA LYS A 10 -0.43 -3.91 18.24
C LYS A 10 -0.62 -5.41 18.15
N LEU A 11 -0.32 -5.99 17.00
CA LEU A 11 -0.46 -7.44 16.71
C LEU A 11 0.87 -8.20 16.87
N GLY A 12 1.93 -7.53 17.37
CA GLY A 12 3.26 -8.14 17.51
C GLY A 12 4.16 -8.05 16.29
N CYS A 13 3.63 -7.53 15.16
CA CYS A 13 4.36 -7.32 13.91
C CYS A 13 4.01 -5.96 13.30
N PHE A 14 4.84 -5.46 12.40
CA PHE A 14 4.53 -4.31 11.57
C PHE A 14 3.63 -4.74 10.39
N ALA A 15 3.07 -3.75 9.69
CA ALA A 15 2.39 -4.04 8.43
C ALA A 15 3.37 -4.66 7.42
N PRO A 16 2.96 -5.64 6.59
CA PRO A 16 3.86 -6.39 5.70
C PRO A 16 4.75 -5.51 4.83
N PHE A 17 4.21 -4.44 4.24
CA PHE A 17 4.98 -3.50 3.42
C PHE A 17 6.05 -2.72 4.21
N VAL A 18 5.85 -2.51 5.53
CA VAL A 18 6.87 -1.90 6.40
C VAL A 18 7.97 -2.90 6.68
N GLU A 19 7.64 -4.16 6.93
CA GLU A 19 8.63 -5.22 7.16
C GLU A 19 9.49 -5.46 5.91
N GLU A 20 8.88 -5.49 4.73
CA GLU A 20 9.60 -5.58 3.46
C GLU A 20 10.53 -4.38 3.24
N GLN A 21 10.08 -3.16 3.51
CA GLN A 21 10.90 -1.96 3.45
C GLN A 21 12.10 -2.03 4.43
N ILE A 22 11.88 -2.54 5.65
CA ILE A 22 12.95 -2.74 6.64
C ILE A 22 14.01 -3.69 6.10
N GLN A 23 13.60 -4.85 5.57
CA GLN A 23 14.52 -5.85 5.00
C GLN A 23 15.35 -5.26 3.86
N THR A 24 14.71 -4.52 2.95
CA THR A 24 15.41 -3.92 1.82
C THR A 24 16.37 -2.81 2.25
N LEU A 25 16.01 -1.97 3.24
CA LEU A 25 16.92 -0.98 3.82
C LEU A 25 18.14 -1.63 4.48
N GLN A 26 17.97 -2.79 5.13
CA GLN A 26 19.08 -3.56 5.70
C GLN A 26 20.00 -4.12 4.62
N GLN A 27 19.45 -4.64 3.53
CA GLN A 27 20.21 -5.10 2.35
C GLN A 27 21.01 -3.95 1.72
N GLN A 28 20.50 -2.72 1.76
CA GLN A 28 21.20 -1.50 1.35
C GLN A 28 22.25 -1.00 2.36
N GLY A 29 22.58 -1.79 3.37
CA GLY A 29 23.62 -1.50 4.37
C GLY A 29 23.19 -0.54 5.48
N CYS A 30 21.89 -0.24 5.64
CA CYS A 30 21.40 0.53 6.75
C CYS A 30 21.28 -0.34 8.02
N LYS A 31 21.67 0.20 9.18
CA LYS A 31 21.36 -0.41 10.48
C LYS A 31 19.96 0.02 10.88
N VAL A 32 19.02 -0.92 10.98
CA VAL A 32 17.61 -0.62 11.32
C VAL A 32 17.32 -1.10 12.74
N VAL A 33 16.76 -0.18 13.54
CA VAL A 33 16.21 -0.44 14.88
C VAL A 33 14.70 -0.25 14.81
N LEU A 34 13.94 -1.02 15.57
CA LEU A 34 12.49 -1.02 15.51
C LEU A 34 11.90 -0.52 16.83
N TYR A 35 10.91 0.37 16.75
CA TYR A 35 10.07 0.77 17.86
C TYR A 35 8.60 0.57 17.53
N GLY A 36 8.01 -0.49 18.08
CA GLY A 36 6.61 -0.84 17.89
C GLY A 36 5.70 -0.21 18.93
N ILE A 37 4.80 0.67 18.50
CA ILE A 37 3.81 1.32 19.36
C ILE A 37 2.69 0.35 19.70
N LYS A 38 2.44 0.11 20.98
CA LYS A 38 1.37 -0.76 21.50
C LYS A 38 0.15 0.03 21.97
N GLY A 39 0.33 1.30 22.28
CA GLY A 39 -0.72 2.20 22.77
C GLY A 39 -1.88 2.37 21.76
N LYS A 40 -3.10 2.61 22.28
CA LYS A 40 -4.31 2.83 21.45
C LYS A 40 -4.74 4.29 21.51
N GLY A 41 -5.12 4.86 20.36
CA GLY A 41 -5.58 6.24 20.26
C GLY A 41 -4.48 7.26 20.57
N VAL A 42 -4.82 8.54 20.57
CA VAL A 42 -3.85 9.64 20.77
C VAL A 42 -3.16 9.55 22.12
N ILE A 43 -3.92 9.34 23.19
CA ILE A 43 -3.38 9.28 24.57
C ILE A 43 -2.42 8.09 24.70
N GLY A 44 -2.81 6.89 24.22
CA GLY A 44 -1.95 5.72 24.29
C GLY A 44 -0.63 5.91 23.54
N TYR A 45 -0.65 6.62 22.40
CA TYR A 45 0.57 6.98 21.68
C TYR A 45 1.43 7.97 22.50
N LEU A 46 0.83 8.99 23.08
CA LEU A 46 1.59 9.98 23.88
C LEU A 46 2.24 9.35 25.12
N CYS A 47 1.60 8.37 25.74
CA CYS A 47 2.17 7.60 26.86
C CYS A 47 3.44 6.80 26.46
N GLU A 48 3.65 6.50 25.18
CA GLU A 48 4.86 5.83 24.68
C GLU A 48 6.09 6.78 24.61
N LEU A 49 5.91 8.10 24.72
CA LEU A 49 6.99 9.06 24.53
C LEU A 49 8.20 8.86 25.46
N PRO A 50 8.05 8.57 26.78
CA PRO A 50 9.20 8.30 27.64
C PRO A 50 9.99 7.05 27.21
N ALA A 51 9.30 5.99 26.76
CA ALA A 51 9.93 4.77 26.27
C ALA A 51 10.67 5.02 24.96
N LEU A 52 10.05 5.70 23.99
CA LEU A 52 10.70 6.10 22.73
C LEU A 52 11.95 6.94 22.99
N LYS A 53 11.89 7.93 23.90
CA LYS A 53 13.06 8.74 24.28
C LYS A 53 14.18 7.92 24.89
N ARG A 54 13.88 6.84 25.65
CA ARG A 54 14.88 5.90 26.18
C ARG A 54 15.58 5.15 25.06
N VAL A 55 14.79 4.60 24.12
CA VAL A 55 15.34 3.88 22.96
C VAL A 55 16.24 4.79 22.12
N ILE A 56 15.81 6.01 21.83
CA ILE A 56 16.62 6.99 21.05
C ILE A 56 17.94 7.29 21.76
N ARG A 57 17.95 7.44 23.10
CA ARG A 57 19.20 7.68 23.86
C ARG A 57 20.15 6.48 23.82
N ALA A 58 19.59 5.27 23.94
CA ALA A 58 20.38 4.03 23.92
C ALA A 58 20.94 3.72 22.56
N GLU A 59 20.08 3.78 21.54
CA GLU A 59 20.41 3.38 20.17
C GLU A 59 21.14 4.45 19.36
N ARG A 60 20.95 5.72 19.69
CA ARG A 60 21.52 6.89 18.99
C ARG A 60 21.35 6.78 17.47
N PRO A 61 20.11 6.68 16.96
CA PRO A 61 19.88 6.65 15.54
C PRO A 61 20.23 7.98 14.89
N ASP A 62 20.66 7.95 13.64
CA ASP A 62 20.92 9.15 12.83
C ASP A 62 19.60 9.80 12.42
N ILE A 63 18.55 9.00 12.20
CA ILE A 63 17.23 9.43 11.74
C ILE A 63 16.13 8.56 12.32
N VAL A 64 14.95 9.15 12.52
CA VAL A 64 13.73 8.42 12.86
C VAL A 64 12.81 8.42 11.64
N HIS A 65 12.36 7.24 11.19
CA HIS A 65 11.35 7.14 10.15
C HIS A 65 10.05 6.60 10.77
N ALA A 66 9.02 7.42 10.76
CA ALA A 66 7.72 7.11 11.32
C ALA A 66 6.70 6.79 10.22
N HIS A 67 5.95 5.71 10.41
CA HIS A 67 4.84 5.34 9.52
C HIS A 67 3.51 5.77 10.15
N TYR A 68 2.69 6.49 9.38
CA TYR A 68 1.43 7.14 9.74
C TYR A 68 1.58 8.41 10.60
N GLY A 69 0.66 9.35 10.41
CA GLY A 69 0.70 10.68 11.02
C GLY A 69 0.73 10.69 12.54
N LEU A 70 0.03 9.75 13.22
CA LEU A 70 0.05 9.67 14.68
C LEU A 70 1.40 9.17 15.22
N SER A 71 2.02 8.20 14.54
CA SER A 71 3.41 7.78 14.85
C SER A 71 4.40 8.92 14.57
N GLY A 72 4.18 9.66 13.47
CA GLY A 72 4.94 10.86 13.13
C GLY A 72 4.86 11.92 14.21
N LEU A 73 3.66 12.19 14.75
CA LEU A 73 3.50 13.13 15.85
C LEU A 73 4.29 12.67 17.08
N LEU A 74 4.12 11.41 17.53
CA LEU A 74 4.86 10.86 18.65
C LEU A 74 6.38 10.97 18.43
N ALA A 75 6.85 10.56 17.23
CA ALA A 75 8.27 10.61 16.89
C ALA A 75 8.83 12.04 16.96
N ASN A 76 8.09 13.03 16.47
CA ASN A 76 8.53 14.42 16.48
C ASN A 76 8.61 15.04 17.88
N LEU A 77 7.83 14.57 18.86
CA LEU A 77 7.86 15.07 20.24
C LEU A 77 9.15 14.73 21.00
N GLN A 78 10.02 13.86 20.49
CA GLN A 78 11.33 13.60 21.11
C GLN A 78 12.35 14.73 20.89
N ARG A 79 12.26 15.51 19.79
CA ARG A 79 13.00 16.77 19.53
C ARG A 79 14.53 16.68 19.46
N ARG A 80 15.13 15.52 19.30
CA ARG A 80 16.60 15.29 19.29
C ARG A 80 17.15 14.82 17.97
N VAL A 81 16.36 13.97 17.28
CA VAL A 81 16.75 13.31 16.03
C VAL A 81 15.75 13.72 14.97
N PRO A 82 16.20 14.03 13.73
CA PRO A 82 15.30 14.38 12.65
C PRO A 82 14.32 13.25 12.34
N VAL A 83 13.09 13.63 11.98
CA VAL A 83 12.02 12.68 11.69
C VAL A 83 11.58 12.81 10.24
N VAL A 84 11.57 11.68 9.54
CA VAL A 84 10.86 11.49 8.27
C VAL A 84 9.53 10.81 8.58
N THR A 85 8.43 11.30 8.02
CA THR A 85 7.11 10.68 8.23
C THR A 85 6.50 10.27 6.90
N THR A 86 6.11 8.98 6.77
CA THR A 86 5.35 8.48 5.62
C THR A 86 3.87 8.37 5.96
N TYR A 87 3.02 8.95 5.09
CA TYR A 87 1.56 8.97 5.20
C TYR A 87 0.95 7.97 4.22
N HIS A 88 0.09 7.05 4.72
CA HIS A 88 -0.37 5.86 3.98
C HIS A 88 -1.83 5.91 3.50
N GLY A 89 -2.52 7.02 3.65
CA GLY A 89 -3.90 7.21 3.18
C GLY A 89 -4.90 7.32 4.31
N SER A 90 -5.06 6.35 5.19
CA SER A 90 -6.03 6.43 6.31
C SER A 90 -5.78 7.61 7.26
N ASP A 91 -4.54 8.03 7.37
CA ASP A 91 -4.09 9.19 8.14
C ASP A 91 -4.27 10.53 7.41
N ILE A 92 -4.61 10.49 6.13
CA ILE A 92 -4.91 11.66 5.28
C ILE A 92 -6.40 11.73 4.94
N ASN A 93 -7.00 10.61 4.55
CA ASN A 93 -8.38 10.56 4.04
C ASN A 93 -9.44 10.75 5.14
N LEU A 94 -9.10 10.54 6.42
CA LEU A 94 -10.00 10.71 7.55
C LEU A 94 -9.83 12.11 8.19
N PRO A 95 -10.84 13.01 8.12
CA PRO A 95 -10.69 14.42 8.55
C PRO A 95 -10.20 14.62 9.98
N LYS A 96 -10.65 13.74 10.91
CA LYS A 96 -10.23 13.81 12.32
C LYS A 96 -8.73 13.47 12.48
N ILE A 97 -8.25 12.50 11.71
CA ILE A 97 -6.84 12.06 11.77
C ILE A 97 -5.96 13.01 10.99
N LEU A 98 -6.43 13.54 9.85
CA LEU A 98 -5.71 14.54 9.06
C LEU A 98 -5.28 15.75 9.90
N ARG A 99 -6.13 16.23 10.84
CA ARG A 99 -5.75 17.34 11.73
C ARG A 99 -4.50 17.03 12.55
N ILE A 100 -4.39 15.80 13.05
CA ILE A 100 -3.21 15.34 13.80
C ILE A 100 -2.03 15.17 12.86
N SER A 101 -2.25 14.59 11.69
CA SER A 101 -1.22 14.41 10.66
C SER A 101 -0.64 15.74 10.19
N LYS A 102 -1.46 16.81 10.07
CA LYS A 102 -0.97 18.16 9.74
C LYS A 102 -0.01 18.71 10.80
N ILE A 103 -0.22 18.43 12.09
CA ILE A 103 0.74 18.79 13.14
C ILE A 103 2.04 18.01 12.94
N ALA A 104 1.98 16.70 12.69
CA ALA A 104 3.16 15.90 12.40
C ALA A 104 3.92 16.42 11.17
N MET A 105 3.21 16.81 10.10
CA MET A 105 3.81 17.38 8.87
C MET A 105 4.60 18.66 9.16
N CYS A 106 4.06 19.54 9.99
CA CYS A 106 4.75 20.77 10.38
C CYS A 106 6.04 20.52 11.16
N LEU A 107 6.07 19.45 11.95
CA LEU A 107 7.19 19.12 12.84
C LEU A 107 8.24 18.24 12.17
N SER A 108 7.87 17.44 11.18
CA SER A 108 8.77 16.51 10.48
C SER A 108 9.82 17.26 9.66
N ALA A 109 11.05 16.74 9.66
CA ALA A 109 12.12 17.21 8.79
C ALA A 109 11.79 16.94 7.32
N TRP A 110 11.12 15.81 7.04
CA TRP A 110 10.65 15.45 5.70
C TRP A 110 9.33 14.68 5.75
N ASN A 111 8.47 14.88 4.75
CA ASN A 111 7.19 14.21 4.60
C ASN A 111 7.16 13.38 3.33
N ILE A 112 6.67 12.15 3.41
CA ILE A 112 6.51 11.24 2.29
C ILE A 112 5.02 10.91 2.14
N PHE A 113 4.48 11.10 0.95
CA PHE A 113 3.11 10.77 0.60
C PHE A 113 3.09 9.62 -0.39
N VAL A 114 2.18 8.67 -0.20
CA VAL A 114 2.12 7.48 -1.06
C VAL A 114 1.31 7.67 -2.34
N SER A 115 0.52 8.76 -2.45
CA SER A 115 -0.22 9.09 -3.67
C SER A 115 -0.35 10.60 -3.86
N GLN A 116 -0.52 11.02 -5.11
CA GLN A 116 -0.76 12.43 -5.48
C GLN A 116 -2.03 12.96 -4.81
N ARG A 117 -3.09 12.16 -4.76
CA ARG A 117 -4.34 12.48 -4.06
C ARG A 117 -4.12 12.79 -2.57
N ASN A 118 -3.22 12.07 -1.91
CA ASN A 118 -2.86 12.37 -0.52
C ASN A 118 -2.15 13.72 -0.38
N VAL A 119 -1.30 14.10 -1.34
CA VAL A 119 -0.65 15.43 -1.39
C VAL A 119 -1.70 16.53 -1.52
N GLU A 120 -2.66 16.37 -2.43
CA GLU A 120 -3.73 17.33 -2.68
C GLU A 120 -4.61 17.53 -1.45
N ILE A 121 -5.04 16.46 -0.79
CA ILE A 121 -5.83 16.52 0.46
C ILE A 121 -5.02 17.18 1.58
N ALA A 122 -3.74 16.86 1.71
CA ALA A 122 -2.89 17.40 2.77
C ALA A 122 -2.67 18.90 2.64
N PHE A 123 -2.43 19.39 1.42
CA PHE A 123 -2.10 20.79 1.15
C PHE A 123 -3.28 21.65 0.70
N GLY A 124 -4.42 21.04 0.40
CA GLY A 124 -5.65 21.76 0.04
C GLY A 124 -5.54 22.39 -1.36
N CYS A 125 -5.06 21.65 -2.36
CA CYS A 125 -5.23 22.04 -3.76
C CYS A 125 -6.73 21.92 -4.10
N SER A 126 -7.47 23.02 -4.00
CA SER A 126 -8.81 23.10 -4.58
C SER A 126 -8.67 23.55 -6.05
N ASP A 127 -9.49 22.98 -6.92
CA ASP A 127 -9.64 23.38 -8.32
C ASP A 127 -10.03 24.88 -8.48
N ASN A 128 -10.35 25.56 -7.37
CA ASN A 128 -10.80 26.93 -7.30
C ASN A 128 -9.70 27.99 -7.18
N GLY A 129 -8.42 27.65 -7.40
CA GLY A 129 -7.34 28.62 -7.47
C GLY A 129 -6.95 29.28 -6.14
N ASP A 130 -7.37 28.71 -5.00
CA ASP A 130 -7.00 29.21 -3.69
C ASP A 130 -5.48 29.12 -3.48
N ARG A 131 -4.87 30.23 -3.11
CA ARG A 131 -3.42 30.34 -2.88
C ARG A 131 -3.03 29.39 -1.74
N ILE A 132 -2.18 28.42 -2.04
CA ILE A 132 -1.52 27.60 -1.02
C ILE A 132 -0.87 28.56 -0.02
N SER A 133 -1.19 28.40 1.27
CA SER A 133 -0.61 29.23 2.33
C SER A 133 0.93 29.13 2.33
N ASP A 134 1.63 30.13 2.85
CA ASP A 134 3.10 30.07 2.93
C ASP A 134 3.60 28.89 3.73
N ILE A 135 2.84 28.42 4.72
CA ILE A 135 3.10 27.18 5.44
C ILE A 135 2.99 25.98 4.46
N GLY A 136 1.95 25.93 3.64
CA GLY A 136 1.77 24.89 2.63
C GLY A 136 2.91 24.83 1.61
N LYS A 137 3.40 25.99 1.14
CA LYS A 137 4.56 26.06 0.25
C LYS A 137 5.83 25.50 0.89
N ARG A 138 6.11 25.86 2.14
CA ARG A 138 7.26 25.34 2.90
C ARG A 138 7.16 23.84 3.14
N LEU A 139 5.96 23.32 3.44
CA LEU A 139 5.74 21.90 3.61
C LEU A 139 5.94 21.14 2.29
N LYS A 140 5.46 21.67 1.16
CA LYS A 140 5.67 21.09 -0.16
C LYS A 140 7.15 20.94 -0.52
N GLN A 141 8.00 21.92 -0.14
CA GLN A 141 9.46 21.85 -0.33
C GLN A 141 10.15 20.75 0.47
N ARG A 142 9.54 20.28 1.55
CA ARG A 142 10.01 19.17 2.41
C ARG A 142 9.12 17.95 2.28
N SER A 143 8.64 17.70 1.08
CA SER A 143 7.73 16.61 0.81
C SER A 143 8.08 15.92 -0.49
N THR A 144 7.91 14.59 -0.51
CA THR A 144 8.12 13.76 -1.69
C THR A 144 6.94 12.83 -1.88
N LEU A 145 6.52 12.66 -3.13
CA LEU A 145 5.62 11.60 -3.55
C LEU A 145 6.44 10.33 -3.74
N LEU A 146 6.27 9.36 -2.86
CA LEU A 146 6.95 8.07 -2.93
C LEU A 146 6.02 6.96 -2.44
N PRO A 147 5.34 6.24 -3.35
CA PRO A 147 4.56 5.07 -2.99
C PRO A 147 5.43 3.99 -2.34
N CYS A 148 4.82 3.17 -1.48
CA CYS A 148 5.53 2.01 -0.96
C CYS A 148 5.90 1.06 -2.10
N GLY A 149 7.09 0.51 -2.05
CA GLY A 149 7.55 -0.51 -2.98
C GLY A 149 6.83 -1.85 -2.80
N ILE A 150 7.08 -2.74 -3.71
CA ILE A 150 6.68 -4.15 -3.65
C ILE A 150 7.87 -5.06 -3.95
N ASN A 151 7.85 -6.25 -3.40
CA ASN A 151 8.71 -7.32 -3.88
C ASN A 151 8.24 -7.75 -5.26
N LEU A 152 9.10 -7.66 -6.28
CA LEU A 152 8.77 -8.18 -7.61
C LEU A 152 8.76 -9.72 -7.56
N PRO A 153 7.61 -10.36 -7.77
CA PRO A 153 7.54 -11.82 -7.72
C PRO A 153 8.37 -12.43 -8.85
N LYS A 154 8.94 -13.61 -8.62
CA LYS A 154 9.55 -14.39 -9.68
C LYS A 154 8.49 -14.81 -10.69
N PRO A 155 8.86 -15.07 -11.98
CA PRO A 155 7.94 -15.64 -12.95
C PRO A 155 7.26 -16.89 -12.44
N TRP A 156 6.01 -17.15 -12.85
CA TRP A 156 5.25 -18.31 -12.39
C TRP A 156 5.99 -19.63 -12.64
N SER A 157 6.65 -19.77 -13.78
CA SER A 157 7.47 -20.95 -14.14
C SER A 157 8.58 -21.27 -13.12
N GLU A 158 9.06 -20.28 -12.36
CA GLU A 158 10.11 -20.47 -11.36
C GLU A 158 9.55 -20.79 -9.96
N ILE A 159 8.29 -20.47 -9.68
CA ILE A 159 7.71 -20.63 -8.33
C ILE A 159 6.70 -21.76 -8.20
N GLN A 160 6.11 -22.21 -9.30
CA GLN A 160 5.03 -23.21 -9.31
C GLN A 160 5.39 -24.53 -8.62
N ASN A 161 6.68 -24.87 -8.52
CA ASN A 161 7.17 -26.09 -7.90
C ASN A 161 7.59 -25.91 -6.41
N GLN A 162 7.42 -24.70 -5.84
CA GLN A 162 7.68 -24.49 -4.42
C GLN A 162 6.65 -25.23 -3.56
N GLN A 163 7.09 -25.79 -2.44
CA GLN A 163 6.22 -26.54 -1.53
C GLN A 163 5.40 -25.62 -0.65
N VAL A 164 4.09 -25.89 -0.57
CA VAL A 164 3.15 -25.22 0.34
C VAL A 164 2.21 -26.30 0.90
N ASP A 165 2.14 -26.44 2.21
CA ASP A 165 1.26 -27.38 2.89
C ASP A 165 1.32 -28.83 2.32
N GLN A 166 2.54 -29.31 2.04
CA GLN A 166 2.87 -30.63 1.45
C GLN A 166 2.54 -30.77 -0.06
N LEU A 167 1.94 -29.77 -0.69
CA LEU A 167 1.71 -29.70 -2.12
C LEU A 167 2.74 -28.77 -2.79
N THR A 168 2.92 -28.91 -4.09
CA THR A 168 3.53 -27.82 -4.86
C THR A 168 2.51 -26.68 -5.02
N LEU A 169 2.97 -25.45 -5.23
CA LEU A 169 2.07 -24.32 -5.51
C LEU A 169 1.16 -24.61 -6.73
N ASN A 170 1.70 -25.31 -7.73
CA ASN A 170 0.92 -25.68 -8.91
C ASN A 170 -0.23 -26.65 -8.56
N GLN A 171 0.05 -27.69 -7.78
CA GLN A 171 -0.99 -28.62 -7.31
C GLN A 171 -2.02 -27.92 -6.44
N TRP A 172 -1.57 -27.08 -5.50
CA TRP A 172 -2.44 -26.30 -4.64
C TRP A 172 -3.38 -25.38 -5.45
N VAL A 173 -2.86 -24.71 -6.50
CA VAL A 173 -3.67 -23.89 -7.42
C VAL A 173 -4.70 -24.74 -8.15
N GLN A 174 -4.33 -25.92 -8.67
CA GLN A 174 -5.24 -26.81 -9.37
C GLN A 174 -6.37 -27.34 -8.47
N GLU A 175 -6.08 -27.58 -7.20
CA GLU A 175 -7.10 -27.97 -6.22
C GLU A 175 -8.01 -26.78 -5.84
N LYS A 176 -7.45 -25.56 -5.81
CA LYS A 176 -8.18 -24.35 -5.40
C LYS A 176 -9.03 -23.75 -6.51
N LEU A 177 -8.58 -23.82 -7.76
CA LEU A 177 -9.21 -23.18 -8.92
C LEU A 177 -9.78 -24.26 -9.86
N SER A 178 -11.11 -24.39 -9.91
CA SER A 178 -11.76 -25.30 -10.84
C SER A 178 -11.73 -24.77 -12.29
N ALA A 179 -11.59 -25.68 -13.28
CA ALA A 179 -11.44 -25.28 -14.68
C ALA A 179 -12.70 -24.63 -15.28
N ASP A 180 -13.88 -24.97 -14.75
CA ASP A 180 -15.16 -24.56 -15.32
C ASP A 180 -15.71 -23.23 -14.77
N VAL A 181 -14.99 -22.60 -13.84
CA VAL A 181 -15.42 -21.37 -13.15
C VAL A 181 -14.40 -20.26 -13.35
N LYS A 182 -14.87 -19.06 -13.59
CA LYS A 182 -14.02 -17.86 -13.62
C LYS A 182 -13.69 -17.40 -12.22
N HIS A 183 -12.41 -17.31 -11.85
CA HIS A 183 -11.97 -16.92 -10.52
C HIS A 183 -11.56 -15.46 -10.49
N VAL A 184 -12.17 -14.69 -9.59
CA VAL A 184 -11.90 -13.28 -9.37
C VAL A 184 -11.42 -13.09 -7.94
N LEU A 185 -10.25 -12.47 -7.76
CA LEU A 185 -9.72 -12.14 -6.45
C LEU A 185 -10.39 -10.89 -5.91
N PHE A 186 -10.86 -10.94 -4.69
CA PHE A 186 -11.30 -9.76 -3.95
C PHE A 186 -10.11 -9.11 -3.23
N ALA A 187 -9.92 -7.81 -3.43
CA ALA A 187 -8.76 -7.06 -2.94
C ALA A 187 -8.75 -6.84 -1.40
N GLY A 188 -9.04 -7.86 -0.62
CA GLY A 188 -9.05 -7.81 0.84
C GLY A 188 -9.84 -8.94 1.50
N ALA A 189 -10.23 -8.72 2.75
CA ALA A 189 -11.08 -9.63 3.51
C ALA A 189 -12.54 -9.17 3.45
N PHE A 190 -13.48 -10.11 3.40
CA PHE A 190 -14.91 -9.82 3.30
C PHE A 190 -15.46 -9.11 4.54
N ASP A 191 -14.87 -9.32 5.70
CA ASP A 191 -15.25 -8.68 6.97
C ASP A 191 -14.66 -7.27 7.14
N ASN A 192 -13.86 -6.77 6.19
CA ASN A 192 -13.32 -5.43 6.20
C ASN A 192 -14.29 -4.43 5.53
N ALA A 193 -15.02 -3.66 6.33
CA ALA A 193 -16.03 -2.70 5.85
C ALA A 193 -15.48 -1.63 4.88
N VAL A 194 -14.18 -1.33 4.91
CA VAL A 194 -13.53 -0.40 3.99
C VAL A 194 -13.44 -0.99 2.58
N LYS A 195 -13.30 -2.31 2.47
CA LYS A 195 -13.14 -3.03 1.20
C LYS A 195 -14.46 -3.21 0.43
N ASP A 196 -15.61 -3.07 1.11
CA ASP A 196 -16.96 -3.11 0.52
C ASP A 196 -17.25 -4.40 -0.26
N SER A 197 -17.14 -5.52 0.43
CA SER A 197 -17.42 -6.85 -0.14
C SER A 197 -18.87 -6.98 -0.65
N ALA A 198 -19.81 -6.22 -0.08
CA ALA A 198 -21.20 -6.20 -0.51
C ALA A 198 -21.31 -5.73 -1.98
N LEU A 199 -20.61 -4.66 -2.35
CA LEU A 199 -20.58 -4.18 -3.74
C LEU A 199 -19.95 -5.23 -4.67
N ALA A 200 -18.86 -5.86 -4.25
CA ALA A 200 -18.23 -6.93 -5.03
C ALA A 200 -19.19 -8.11 -5.25
N GLN A 201 -19.89 -8.56 -4.21
CA GLN A 201 -20.83 -9.68 -4.32
C GLN A 201 -22.01 -9.34 -5.25
N VAL A 202 -22.59 -8.14 -5.16
CA VAL A 202 -23.66 -7.72 -6.09
C VAL A 202 -23.15 -7.69 -7.53
N THR A 203 -21.91 -7.24 -7.75
CA THR A 203 -21.26 -7.25 -9.08
C THR A 203 -21.13 -8.68 -9.62
N ILE A 204 -20.68 -9.64 -8.81
CA ILE A 204 -20.58 -11.05 -9.21
C ILE A 204 -21.95 -11.66 -9.50
N ASN A 205 -22.96 -11.36 -8.68
CA ASN A 205 -24.34 -11.84 -8.90
C ASN A 205 -24.91 -11.32 -10.25
N GLN A 206 -24.54 -10.10 -10.66
CA GLN A 206 -24.92 -9.56 -11.97
C GLN A 206 -24.35 -10.45 -13.11
N LEU A 207 -23.07 -10.80 -13.08
CA LEU A 207 -22.45 -11.69 -14.07
C LEU A 207 -23.08 -13.09 -14.06
N SER A 208 -23.38 -13.62 -12.89
CA SER A 208 -24.04 -14.93 -12.75
C SER A 208 -25.43 -14.92 -13.36
N SER A 209 -26.19 -13.81 -13.27
CA SER A 209 -27.50 -13.66 -13.91
C SER A 209 -27.41 -13.62 -15.44
N GLU A 210 -26.24 -13.30 -15.98
CA GLU A 210 -25.93 -13.31 -17.40
C GLU A 210 -25.36 -14.66 -17.88
N GLY A 211 -25.34 -15.68 -17.01
CA GLY A 211 -24.86 -17.02 -17.30
C GLY A 211 -23.37 -17.24 -17.18
N ILE A 212 -22.61 -16.26 -16.65
CA ILE A 212 -21.16 -16.39 -16.44
C ILE A 212 -20.93 -16.91 -15.02
N GLN A 213 -20.36 -18.13 -14.90
CA GLN A 213 -20.01 -18.71 -13.60
C GLN A 213 -18.74 -18.06 -13.05
N VAL A 214 -18.87 -17.31 -11.96
CA VAL A 214 -17.76 -16.58 -11.33
C VAL A 214 -17.70 -16.92 -9.84
N GLU A 215 -16.52 -17.28 -9.36
CA GLU A 215 -16.20 -17.40 -7.94
C GLU A 215 -15.39 -16.20 -7.46
N LEU A 216 -15.83 -15.56 -6.37
CA LEU A 216 -15.10 -14.46 -5.72
C LEU A 216 -14.27 -15.02 -4.57
N ILE A 217 -12.94 -14.89 -4.67
CA ILE A 217 -11.99 -15.41 -3.67
C ILE A 217 -11.44 -14.25 -2.84
N GLU A 218 -11.69 -14.23 -1.53
CA GLU A 218 -11.11 -13.23 -0.63
C GLU A 218 -9.61 -13.48 -0.39
N LEU A 219 -8.83 -12.42 -0.31
CA LEU A 219 -7.40 -12.50 0.02
C LEU A 219 -7.19 -12.47 1.55
N LYS A 220 -7.68 -13.51 2.24
CA LYS A 220 -7.54 -13.67 3.70
C LYS A 220 -7.10 -15.10 4.02
N GLY A 221 -6.12 -15.22 4.93
CA GLY A 221 -5.67 -16.54 5.40
C GLY A 221 -4.63 -17.21 4.51
N TYR A 222 -4.20 -16.58 3.43
CA TYR A 222 -3.13 -17.05 2.55
C TYR A 222 -1.77 -16.44 2.93
N ASN A 223 -0.71 -17.24 2.78
CA ASN A 223 0.65 -16.72 2.84
C ASN A 223 1.03 -15.96 1.54
N ARG A 224 2.21 -15.34 1.50
CA ARG A 224 2.66 -14.53 0.35
C ARG A 224 2.75 -15.33 -0.94
N ASP A 225 3.26 -16.57 -0.89
CA ASP A 225 3.43 -17.41 -2.06
C ASP A 225 2.08 -17.85 -2.64
N GLN A 226 1.12 -18.17 -1.76
CA GLN A 226 -0.25 -18.50 -2.15
C GLN A 226 -0.98 -17.30 -2.78
N VAL A 227 -0.83 -16.09 -2.22
CA VAL A 227 -1.39 -14.86 -2.82
C VAL A 227 -0.79 -14.61 -4.20
N THR A 228 0.53 -14.76 -4.34
CA THR A 228 1.23 -14.61 -5.62
C THR A 228 0.74 -15.66 -6.63
N ALA A 229 0.59 -16.92 -6.21
CA ALA A 229 0.08 -18.00 -7.05
C ALA A 229 -1.35 -17.72 -7.54
N LEU A 230 -2.23 -17.24 -6.66
CA LEU A 230 -3.58 -16.82 -7.05
C LEU A 230 -3.55 -15.66 -8.05
N MET A 231 -2.71 -14.64 -7.83
CA MET A 231 -2.56 -13.52 -8.76
C MET A 231 -2.07 -13.95 -10.15
N TYR A 232 -1.23 -14.98 -10.24
CA TYR A 232 -0.80 -15.53 -11.52
C TYR A 232 -1.88 -16.36 -12.24
N ASN A 233 -2.83 -16.96 -11.52
CA ASN A 233 -3.74 -17.95 -12.08
C ASN A 233 -5.21 -17.51 -12.11
N CYS A 234 -5.61 -16.50 -11.35
CA CYS A 234 -6.96 -15.95 -11.41
C CYS A 234 -7.15 -15.05 -12.63
N HIS A 235 -8.41 -14.87 -13.02
CA HIS A 235 -8.82 -14.10 -14.19
C HIS A 235 -8.74 -12.60 -13.96
N ALA A 236 -9.01 -12.15 -12.72
CA ALA A 236 -8.95 -10.73 -12.36
C ALA A 236 -8.75 -10.51 -10.86
N LEU A 237 -8.26 -9.31 -10.52
CA LEU A 237 -8.41 -8.69 -9.22
C LEU A 237 -9.58 -7.69 -9.27
N LEU A 238 -10.54 -7.80 -8.36
CA LEU A 238 -11.64 -6.85 -8.18
C LEU A 238 -11.42 -6.02 -6.92
N MET A 239 -11.38 -4.69 -7.08
CA MET A 239 -11.27 -3.74 -5.96
C MET A 239 -12.49 -2.83 -5.90
N THR A 240 -13.25 -2.93 -4.79
CA THR A 240 -14.44 -2.12 -4.52
C THR A 240 -14.28 -1.22 -3.29
N SER A 241 -13.05 -0.98 -2.84
CA SER A 241 -12.75 -0.22 -1.63
C SER A 241 -13.38 1.18 -1.63
N LYS A 242 -13.84 1.64 -0.46
CA LYS A 242 -14.39 2.99 -0.28
C LYS A 242 -13.31 4.06 -0.21
N THR A 243 -12.12 3.70 0.26
CA THR A 243 -10.99 4.60 0.39
C THR A 243 -9.68 3.81 0.43
N GLU A 244 -8.68 4.34 -0.25
CA GLU A 244 -7.29 3.82 -0.28
C GLU A 244 -6.31 4.99 -0.34
N GLY A 245 -5.03 4.71 -0.09
CA GLY A 245 -3.93 5.63 -0.38
C GLY A 245 -3.23 5.23 -1.68
N SER A 246 -2.39 4.20 -1.59
CA SER A 246 -1.73 3.52 -2.70
C SER A 246 -1.77 2.02 -2.41
N PRO A 247 -2.81 1.29 -2.89
CA PRO A 247 -3.06 -0.08 -2.48
C PRO A 247 -1.96 -1.04 -2.98
N GLN A 248 -1.30 -1.72 -2.04
CA GLN A 248 -0.22 -2.68 -2.36
C GLN A 248 -0.73 -3.82 -3.25
N VAL A 249 -1.92 -4.33 -2.95
CA VAL A 249 -2.53 -5.45 -3.69
C VAL A 249 -2.69 -5.17 -5.19
N VAL A 250 -2.93 -3.91 -5.58
CA VAL A 250 -2.99 -3.51 -7.00
C VAL A 250 -1.61 -3.61 -7.65
N LYS A 251 -0.58 -3.09 -6.99
CA LYS A 251 0.81 -3.17 -7.49
C LYS A 251 1.30 -4.62 -7.57
N GLU A 252 0.95 -5.44 -6.58
CA GLU A 252 1.26 -6.87 -6.56
C GLU A 252 0.55 -7.61 -7.71
N ALA A 253 -0.72 -7.31 -7.96
CA ALA A 253 -1.46 -7.87 -9.09
C ALA A 253 -0.86 -7.44 -10.43
N MET A 254 -0.52 -6.16 -10.59
CA MET A 254 0.20 -5.66 -11.77
C MET A 254 1.51 -6.40 -12.00
N ALA A 255 2.31 -6.60 -10.93
CA ALA A 255 3.59 -7.31 -11.02
C ALA A 255 3.45 -8.80 -11.40
N CYS A 256 2.31 -9.41 -11.10
CA CYS A 256 1.94 -10.75 -11.58
C CYS A 256 1.26 -10.73 -12.96
N GLY A 257 1.07 -9.57 -13.57
CA GLY A 257 0.31 -9.42 -14.80
C GLY A 257 -1.18 -9.79 -14.64
N CYS A 258 -1.73 -9.76 -13.43
CA CYS A 258 -3.14 -10.03 -13.17
C CYS A 258 -4.00 -8.89 -13.71
N PRO A 259 -5.00 -9.15 -14.53
CA PRO A 259 -5.96 -8.13 -14.95
C PRO A 259 -6.70 -7.53 -13.74
N ILE A 260 -7.08 -6.25 -13.82
CA ILE A 260 -7.63 -5.51 -12.67
C ILE A 260 -8.91 -4.78 -13.06
N VAL A 261 -9.95 -4.92 -12.23
CA VAL A 261 -11.10 -4.02 -12.23
C VAL A 261 -11.18 -3.32 -10.88
N SER A 262 -11.21 -2.01 -10.89
CA SER A 262 -11.27 -1.21 -9.66
C SER A 262 -12.28 -0.09 -9.81
N VAL A 263 -12.92 0.29 -8.71
CA VAL A 263 -13.52 1.62 -8.61
C VAL A 263 -12.41 2.68 -8.52
N ASP A 264 -12.72 3.93 -8.85
CA ASP A 264 -11.74 5.04 -8.75
C ASP A 264 -11.43 5.35 -7.28
N VAL A 265 -10.32 4.80 -6.80
CA VAL A 265 -9.88 4.91 -5.40
C VAL A 265 -8.36 4.96 -5.27
N GLY A 266 -7.87 5.78 -4.37
CA GLY A 266 -6.42 5.94 -4.14
C GLY A 266 -5.70 6.47 -5.38
N ASP A 267 -4.65 5.78 -5.80
CA ASP A 267 -3.85 6.05 -7.00
C ASP A 267 -4.03 4.97 -8.09
N VAL A 268 -5.09 4.16 -8.01
CA VAL A 268 -5.26 3.02 -8.92
C VAL A 268 -5.33 3.46 -10.38
N ALA A 269 -6.10 4.53 -10.68
CA ALA A 269 -6.21 5.06 -12.03
C ALA A 269 -4.83 5.45 -12.61
N GLU A 270 -4.03 6.17 -11.83
CA GLU A 270 -2.67 6.58 -12.21
C GLU A 270 -1.74 5.37 -12.43
N ARG A 271 -1.85 4.34 -11.57
CA ARG A 271 -0.99 3.14 -11.65
C ARG A 271 -1.32 2.27 -12.85
N THR A 272 -2.61 2.11 -13.16
CA THR A 272 -3.08 1.23 -14.23
C THR A 272 -3.23 1.92 -15.58
N GLU A 273 -2.96 3.22 -15.67
CA GLU A 273 -3.03 3.97 -16.93
C GLU A 273 -2.14 3.34 -18.01
N GLY A 274 -2.73 3.02 -19.16
CA GLY A 274 -2.03 2.40 -20.28
C GLY A 274 -1.69 0.91 -20.10
N VAL A 275 -2.21 0.26 -19.04
CA VAL A 275 -2.06 -1.18 -18.84
C VAL A 275 -3.27 -1.90 -19.42
N GLU A 276 -3.05 -2.72 -20.46
CA GLU A 276 -4.12 -3.50 -21.08
C GLU A 276 -4.69 -4.53 -20.08
N GLY A 277 -6.00 -4.77 -20.15
CA GLY A 277 -6.69 -5.67 -19.21
C GLY A 277 -6.94 -5.05 -17.82
N CYS A 278 -6.64 -3.75 -17.62
CA CYS A 278 -6.94 -3.03 -16.39
C CYS A 278 -7.99 -1.95 -16.65
N TYR A 279 -9.05 -1.92 -15.83
CA TYR A 279 -10.14 -0.96 -15.94
C TYR A 279 -10.44 -0.29 -14.61
N VAL A 280 -10.49 1.03 -14.61
CA VAL A 280 -10.97 1.82 -13.47
C VAL A 280 -12.34 2.39 -13.81
N VAL A 281 -13.34 2.00 -13.02
CA VAL A 281 -14.74 2.39 -13.20
C VAL A 281 -15.00 3.63 -12.35
N PRO A 282 -15.44 4.75 -12.95
CA PRO A 282 -15.65 6.01 -12.23
C PRO A 282 -16.86 5.98 -11.31
N THR A 283 -17.76 5.03 -11.50
CA THR A 283 -18.98 4.85 -10.70
C THR A 283 -18.82 3.71 -9.70
N ARG A 284 -19.74 3.63 -8.75
CA ARG A 284 -19.93 2.48 -7.88
C ARG A 284 -21.18 1.68 -8.24
N ASP A 285 -21.65 1.81 -9.47
CA ASP A 285 -22.78 1.00 -9.97
C ASP A 285 -22.28 -0.43 -10.24
N PRO A 286 -22.89 -1.44 -9.61
CA PRO A 286 -22.52 -2.84 -9.87
C PRO A 286 -22.59 -3.26 -11.34
N LYS A 287 -23.48 -2.64 -12.13
CA LYS A 287 -23.62 -2.93 -13.56
C LYS A 287 -22.41 -2.46 -14.36
N ASP A 288 -21.93 -1.23 -14.08
CA ASP A 288 -20.74 -0.69 -14.72
C ASP A 288 -19.50 -1.53 -14.38
N ILE A 289 -19.38 -1.93 -13.11
CA ILE A 289 -18.27 -2.77 -12.63
C ILE A 289 -18.36 -4.16 -13.28
N ALA A 290 -19.55 -4.76 -13.35
CA ALA A 290 -19.77 -6.06 -14.02
C ALA A 290 -19.41 -6.00 -15.50
N GLN A 291 -19.77 -4.93 -16.21
CA GLN A 291 -19.39 -4.74 -17.60
C GLN A 291 -17.88 -4.66 -17.80
N ALA A 292 -17.17 -3.96 -16.91
CA ALA A 292 -15.71 -3.92 -16.94
C ALA A 292 -15.11 -5.30 -16.62
N LEU A 293 -15.65 -5.99 -15.60
CA LEU A 293 -15.18 -7.31 -15.20
C LEU A 293 -15.39 -8.36 -16.29
N ARG A 294 -16.49 -8.29 -17.05
CA ARG A 294 -16.75 -9.14 -18.21
C ARG A 294 -15.64 -9.02 -19.24
N LYS A 295 -15.25 -7.77 -19.62
CA LYS A 295 -14.16 -7.54 -20.58
C LYS A 295 -12.83 -8.14 -20.10
N VAL A 296 -12.61 -8.13 -18.80
CA VAL A 296 -11.39 -8.66 -18.18
C VAL A 296 -11.40 -10.18 -18.11
N ILE A 297 -12.56 -10.79 -17.86
CA ILE A 297 -12.72 -12.26 -17.83
C ILE A 297 -12.47 -12.86 -19.23
N ASP A 298 -12.82 -12.11 -20.27
CA ASP A 298 -12.61 -12.51 -21.68
C ASP A 298 -11.22 -12.09 -22.21
N PHE A 299 -10.41 -11.39 -21.37
CA PHE A 299 -9.06 -10.98 -21.75
C PHE A 299 -8.12 -12.18 -21.82
N GLU A 300 -7.51 -12.39 -22.97
CA GLU A 300 -6.56 -13.48 -23.18
C GLU A 300 -5.14 -13.09 -22.75
N GLY A 301 -4.51 -13.96 -21.98
CA GLY A 301 -3.12 -13.78 -21.53
C GLY A 301 -2.99 -13.00 -20.22
N ARG A 302 -1.87 -12.30 -20.10
CA ARG A 302 -1.51 -11.52 -18.89
C ARG A 302 -1.20 -10.08 -19.28
N THR A 303 -1.41 -9.15 -18.34
CA THR A 303 -1.19 -7.72 -18.58
C THR A 303 0.31 -7.38 -18.57
N ASN A 304 0.67 -6.24 -19.18
CA ASN A 304 2.01 -5.65 -19.11
C ASN A 304 2.22 -4.81 -17.82
N GLY A 305 1.46 -5.10 -16.77
CA GLY A 305 1.53 -4.38 -15.50
C GLY A 305 2.89 -4.47 -14.81
N ARG A 306 3.62 -5.59 -15.00
CA ARG A 306 4.96 -5.78 -14.44
C ARG A 306 5.95 -4.77 -15.00
N GLU A 307 5.97 -4.60 -16.31
CA GLU A 307 6.83 -3.64 -17.01
C GLU A 307 6.50 -2.20 -16.56
N LYS A 308 5.22 -1.91 -16.36
CA LYS A 308 4.77 -0.62 -15.82
C LYS A 308 5.30 -0.39 -14.41
N ILE A 309 5.20 -1.35 -13.48
CA ILE A 309 5.74 -1.26 -12.11
C ILE A 309 7.26 -1.01 -12.13
N ILE A 310 7.99 -1.73 -12.97
CA ILE A 310 9.45 -1.57 -13.12
C ILE A 310 9.77 -0.16 -13.66
N SER A 311 9.07 0.28 -14.71
CA SER A 311 9.31 1.61 -15.31
C SER A 311 9.01 2.77 -14.35
N MET A 312 8.10 2.57 -13.39
CA MET A 312 7.81 3.53 -12.33
C MET A 312 8.85 3.53 -11.19
N GLY A 313 9.77 2.55 -11.15
CA GLY A 313 10.73 2.37 -10.05
C GLY A 313 10.01 2.10 -8.73
N LEU A 314 9.08 1.13 -8.73
CA LEU A 314 8.25 0.74 -7.58
C LEU A 314 8.64 -0.64 -7.02
N SER A 315 9.82 -1.18 -7.38
CA SER A 315 10.40 -2.29 -6.63
C SER A 315 10.78 -1.82 -5.22
N ASN A 316 10.87 -2.73 -4.27
CA ASN A 316 11.32 -2.40 -2.92
C ASN A 316 12.76 -1.85 -2.94
N GLU A 317 13.60 -2.34 -3.85
CA GLU A 317 14.97 -1.88 -4.06
C GLU A 317 15.01 -0.42 -4.51
N ASP A 318 14.28 -0.06 -5.57
CA ASP A 318 14.21 1.31 -6.10
C ASP A 318 13.66 2.29 -5.06
N VAL A 319 12.63 1.88 -4.31
CA VAL A 319 12.03 2.71 -3.26
C VAL A 319 12.99 2.87 -2.09
N ALA A 320 13.72 1.83 -1.70
CA ALA A 320 14.72 1.91 -0.63
C ALA A 320 15.89 2.85 -1.01
N GLU A 321 16.35 2.83 -2.26
CA GLU A 321 17.38 3.76 -2.75
C GLU A 321 16.92 5.22 -2.68
N LYS A 322 15.66 5.48 -3.09
CA LYS A 322 15.04 6.81 -2.97
C LYS A 322 14.92 7.24 -1.51
N LEU A 323 14.52 6.33 -0.61
CA LEU A 323 14.47 6.60 0.84
C LEU A 323 15.85 6.94 1.42
N VAL A 324 16.87 6.15 1.07
CA VAL A 324 18.26 6.43 1.52
C VAL A 324 18.73 7.79 1.04
N THR A 325 18.36 8.19 -0.18
CA THR A 325 18.66 9.51 -0.73
C THR A 325 17.97 10.62 0.09
N ILE A 326 16.67 10.47 0.38
CA ILE A 326 15.92 11.40 1.25
C ILE A 326 16.58 11.52 2.63
N TYR A 327 16.97 10.41 3.24
CA TYR A 327 17.63 10.44 4.53
C TYR A 327 18.95 11.19 4.51
N LYS A 328 19.75 11.00 3.45
CA LYS A 328 21.02 11.73 3.28
C LYS A 328 20.78 13.24 3.09
N GLU A 329 19.74 13.63 2.37
CA GLU A 329 19.35 15.03 2.20
C GLU A 329 18.94 15.66 3.53
N VAL A 330 18.08 14.98 4.31
CA VAL A 330 17.66 15.44 5.64
C VAL A 330 18.87 15.65 6.57
N LEU A 331 19.84 14.74 6.53
CA LEU A 331 21.04 14.83 7.39
C LEU A 331 22.06 15.91 6.93
N LYS A 332 22.00 16.36 5.67
CA LYS A 332 22.88 17.45 5.17
C LYS A 332 22.37 18.85 5.55
N VAL A 333 21.08 19.00 5.78
CA VAL A 333 20.43 20.30 6.04
C VAL A 333 20.46 20.66 7.53
N LEU A 334 20.82 19.72 8.39
CA LEU A 334 20.96 19.89 9.86
C LEU A 334 22.40 20.17 10.26
#